data_ebd0e1497baedb1201c1dab2b3e1e615
#
_entry.id   ebd0e1497baedb1201c1dab2b3e1e615
#
_cell.length_a   1.000
_cell.length_b   1.000
_cell.length_c   1.000
_cell.angle_alpha   90.00
_cell.angle_beta   90.00
_cell.angle_gamma   90.00
#
_symmetry.space_group_name_H-M   'P 1'
#
loop_
_entity.id
_entity.type
_entity.pdbx_description
1 polymer ?
#
loop_
_entity_poly.entity_id
_entity_poly.type
_entity_poly.pdbx_seq_one_letter_code
_entity_poly.pdbx_strand_id
1 'polypeptide(L)'
;FNLGLVLSKQGMANTALRTDDAVKIYSVLEIEGTTGSVAISGHVKNPGPYELFEGNMTLYDLIFKAGGFEDPQFKKLTYLKRAELVRVNEDSDEKEIIPFNLGLVLSKQGLSNTVLRTDDAVRIYGVLEIEGDTRYVSISGHVKWPGRYELFEGNMTLYDLIFKTGGFTDQEYKKRTYLKRAE
;
A
#
# COMPACT_ATOMS: atom_id res chain seq x y z
N PHE A 1 -30.87 -27.33 -11.68
CA PHE A 1 -30.65 -26.57 -12.94
C PHE A 1 -29.49 -25.60 -12.82
N ASN A 2 -28.91 -25.20 -13.94
CA ASN A 2 -27.82 -24.21 -13.96
C ASN A 2 -28.42 -22.80 -14.04
N LEU A 3 -28.24 -21.99 -12.97
CA LEU A 3 -28.79 -20.64 -12.88
C LEU A 3 -28.23 -19.71 -13.96
N GLY A 4 -26.95 -19.84 -14.31
CA GLY A 4 -26.30 -19.03 -15.34
C GLY A 4 -26.92 -19.23 -16.72
N LEU A 5 -27.31 -20.49 -17.05
CA LEU A 5 -28.03 -20.78 -18.28
C LEU A 5 -29.46 -20.21 -18.26
N VAL A 6 -30.12 -20.25 -17.11
CA VAL A 6 -31.45 -19.64 -16.97
C VAL A 6 -31.40 -18.13 -17.14
N LEU A 7 -30.42 -17.46 -16.52
CA LEU A 7 -30.24 -16.00 -16.64
C LEU A 7 -29.90 -15.57 -18.07
N SER A 8 -29.19 -16.41 -18.82
CA SER A 8 -28.90 -16.16 -20.25
C SER A 8 -30.03 -16.62 -21.19
N LYS A 9 -31.22 -16.95 -20.64
CA LYS A 9 -32.38 -17.44 -21.37
C LYS A 9 -32.15 -18.77 -22.15
N GLN A 10 -31.30 -19.61 -21.58
CA GLN A 10 -30.97 -20.95 -22.12
C GLN A 10 -31.39 -22.04 -21.15
N GLY A 11 -31.33 -23.30 -21.59
CA GLY A 11 -31.66 -24.45 -20.76
C GLY A 11 -33.11 -24.43 -20.29
N MET A 12 -33.30 -24.48 -18.96
CA MET A 12 -34.65 -24.54 -18.34
C MET A 12 -35.30 -23.15 -18.16
N ALA A 13 -34.80 -22.09 -18.79
CA ALA A 13 -35.33 -20.73 -18.62
C ALA A 13 -36.82 -20.59 -18.96
N ASN A 14 -37.32 -21.42 -19.88
CA ASN A 14 -38.73 -21.43 -20.33
C ASN A 14 -39.58 -22.48 -19.62
N THR A 15 -39.10 -23.10 -18.55
CA THR A 15 -39.90 -24.08 -17.79
C THR A 15 -41.00 -23.36 -17.04
N ALA A 16 -42.26 -23.75 -17.33
CA ALA A 16 -43.40 -23.20 -16.62
C ALA A 16 -43.47 -23.74 -15.19
N LEU A 17 -43.62 -22.81 -14.23
CA LEU A 17 -43.78 -23.17 -12.83
C LEU A 17 -45.24 -23.58 -12.54
N ARG A 18 -45.41 -24.49 -11.63
CA ARG A 18 -46.70 -24.98 -11.15
C ARG A 18 -46.98 -24.50 -9.74
N THR A 19 -48.23 -24.60 -9.31
CA THR A 19 -48.59 -24.33 -7.90
C THR A 19 -47.78 -25.24 -7.00
N ASP A 20 -47.26 -24.69 -5.91
CA ASP A 20 -46.43 -25.35 -4.90
C ASP A 20 -44.98 -25.70 -5.35
N ASP A 21 -44.55 -25.29 -6.54
CA ASP A 21 -43.13 -25.39 -6.92
C ASP A 21 -42.30 -24.47 -6.02
N ALA A 22 -41.23 -25.02 -5.47
CA ALA A 22 -40.25 -24.28 -4.68
C ALA A 22 -38.90 -24.24 -5.41
N VAL A 23 -38.37 -23.05 -5.60
CA VAL A 23 -37.03 -22.84 -6.18
C VAL A 23 -36.08 -22.35 -5.10
N LYS A 24 -35.01 -23.12 -4.85
CA LYS A 24 -33.92 -22.70 -3.95
C LYS A 24 -32.70 -22.32 -4.77
N ILE A 25 -32.24 -21.11 -4.56
CA ILE A 25 -30.98 -20.60 -5.12
C ILE A 25 -29.99 -20.57 -3.98
N TYR A 26 -28.84 -21.17 -4.20
CA TYR A 26 -27.80 -21.27 -3.20
C TYR A 26 -26.79 -20.10 -3.34
N SER A 27 -26.31 -19.59 -2.22
CA SER A 27 -25.14 -18.72 -2.21
C SER A 27 -23.86 -19.55 -2.41
N VAL A 28 -22.77 -18.89 -2.79
CA VAL A 28 -21.46 -19.55 -2.89
C VAL A 28 -21.06 -20.16 -1.55
N LEU A 29 -21.32 -19.44 -0.45
CA LEU A 29 -21.05 -19.91 0.92
C LEU A 29 -21.81 -21.17 1.30
N GLU A 30 -23.05 -21.37 0.81
CA GLU A 30 -23.84 -22.59 1.07
C GLU A 30 -23.32 -23.82 0.32
N ILE A 31 -22.67 -23.64 -0.82
CA ILE A 31 -22.19 -24.74 -1.67
C ILE A 31 -20.69 -25.03 -1.41
N GLU A 32 -19.86 -24.02 -1.33
CA GLU A 32 -18.39 -24.15 -1.25
C GLU A 32 -17.84 -24.05 0.17
N GLY A 33 -18.74 -23.76 1.13
CA GLY A 33 -18.33 -23.56 2.53
C GLY A 33 -17.77 -22.16 2.77
N THR A 34 -16.97 -22.00 3.83
CA THR A 34 -16.34 -20.74 4.20
C THR A 34 -15.42 -20.26 3.08
N THR A 35 -15.71 -19.09 2.53
CA THR A 35 -14.76 -18.39 1.67
C THR A 35 -13.47 -18.14 2.46
N GLY A 36 -12.33 -18.46 1.85
CA GLY A 36 -11.05 -18.10 2.43
C GLY A 36 -10.96 -16.59 2.66
N SER A 37 -10.08 -16.18 3.54
CA SER A 37 -9.79 -14.77 3.78
C SER A 37 -8.31 -14.46 3.58
N VAL A 38 -8.03 -13.23 3.21
CA VAL A 38 -6.68 -12.66 3.20
C VAL A 38 -6.64 -11.44 4.11
N ALA A 39 -5.49 -11.13 4.65
CA ALA A 39 -5.34 -9.98 5.54
C ALA A 39 -4.40 -8.94 4.92
N ILE A 40 -4.69 -7.66 5.17
CA ILE A 40 -3.77 -6.58 4.88
C ILE A 40 -3.57 -5.70 6.11
N SER A 41 -2.33 -5.31 6.36
CA SER A 41 -1.93 -4.57 7.56
C SER A 41 -0.89 -3.50 7.26
N GLY A 42 -0.58 -2.68 8.28
CA GLY A 42 0.41 -1.62 8.20
C GLY A 42 -0.16 -0.32 7.62
N HIS A 43 0.61 0.38 6.79
CA HIS A 43 0.24 1.69 6.27
C HIS A 43 -0.73 1.59 5.09
N VAL A 44 -1.97 1.27 5.39
CA VAL A 44 -3.12 1.22 4.47
C VAL A 44 -4.31 1.95 5.09
N LYS A 45 -5.25 2.42 4.28
CA LYS A 45 -6.42 3.16 4.77
C LYS A 45 -7.37 2.28 5.59
N ASN A 46 -7.61 1.08 5.10
CA ASN A 46 -8.54 0.12 5.71
C ASN A 46 -7.81 -1.21 5.96
N PRO A 47 -7.04 -1.33 7.06
CA PRO A 47 -6.41 -2.60 7.42
C PRO A 47 -7.46 -3.60 7.94
N GLY A 48 -7.20 -4.89 7.73
CA GLY A 48 -8.07 -5.95 8.22
C GLY A 48 -8.14 -7.16 7.29
N PRO A 49 -9.04 -8.11 7.60
CA PRO A 49 -9.31 -9.26 6.76
C PRO A 49 -10.25 -8.89 5.60
N TYR A 50 -10.04 -9.53 4.47
CA TYR A 50 -10.86 -9.43 3.27
C TYR A 50 -11.23 -10.81 2.77
N GLU A 51 -12.50 -11.01 2.44
CA GLU A 51 -12.97 -12.28 1.91
C GLU A 51 -12.45 -12.52 0.49
N LEU A 52 -11.97 -13.73 0.25
CA LEU A 52 -11.60 -14.21 -1.07
C LEU A 52 -12.84 -14.79 -1.75
N PHE A 53 -13.42 -14.03 -2.66
CA PHE A 53 -14.47 -14.53 -3.53
C PHE A 53 -13.86 -15.23 -4.75
N GLU A 54 -14.24 -16.48 -4.97
CA GLU A 54 -13.93 -17.27 -6.18
C GLU A 54 -12.43 -17.43 -6.52
N GLY A 55 -11.52 -17.30 -5.55
CA GLY A 55 -10.10 -17.56 -5.76
C GLY A 55 -9.36 -16.62 -6.74
N ASN A 56 -9.99 -15.53 -7.18
CA ASN A 56 -9.47 -14.66 -8.23
C ASN A 56 -8.96 -13.29 -7.78
N MET A 57 -8.93 -13.02 -6.46
CA MET A 57 -8.41 -11.75 -5.96
C MET A 57 -6.89 -11.67 -6.15
N THR A 58 -6.45 -10.64 -6.85
CA THR A 58 -5.02 -10.37 -7.02
C THR A 58 -4.47 -9.48 -5.90
N LEU A 59 -3.16 -9.44 -5.78
CA LEU A 59 -2.47 -8.53 -4.85
C LEU A 59 -2.86 -7.05 -5.10
N TYR A 60 -2.99 -6.67 -6.37
CA TYR A 60 -3.47 -5.33 -6.75
C TYR A 60 -4.89 -5.07 -6.24
N ASP A 61 -5.80 -6.03 -6.42
CA ASP A 61 -7.20 -5.89 -6.03
C ASP A 61 -7.35 -5.73 -4.51
N LEU A 62 -6.59 -6.50 -3.72
CA LEU A 62 -6.58 -6.38 -2.27
C LEU A 62 -6.13 -4.98 -1.83
N ILE A 63 -5.01 -4.50 -2.40
CA ILE A 63 -4.48 -3.16 -2.08
C ILE A 63 -5.49 -2.08 -2.44
N PHE A 64 -6.16 -2.21 -3.57
CA PHE A 64 -7.19 -1.27 -4.00
C PHE A 64 -8.43 -1.31 -3.10
N LYS A 65 -8.90 -2.51 -2.72
CA LYS A 65 -10.00 -2.69 -1.73
C LYS A 65 -9.65 -2.10 -0.36
N ALA A 66 -8.40 -2.17 0.06
CA ALA A 66 -7.91 -1.56 1.30
C ALA A 66 -7.81 -0.03 1.24
N GLY A 67 -8.36 0.60 0.19
CA GLY A 67 -8.47 2.04 0.03
C GLY A 67 -7.46 2.67 -0.91
N GLY A 68 -6.57 1.87 -1.52
CA GLY A 68 -5.61 2.31 -2.52
C GLY A 68 -4.68 3.44 -2.05
N PHE A 69 -3.96 4.03 -3.00
CA PHE A 69 -2.98 5.10 -2.77
C PHE A 69 -3.17 6.28 -3.74
N GLU A 70 -4.43 6.64 -3.99
CA GLU A 70 -4.77 7.79 -4.87
C GLU A 70 -4.49 9.13 -4.19
N ASP A 71 -4.60 9.19 -2.85
CA ASP A 71 -4.26 10.38 -2.07
C ASP A 71 -2.74 10.63 -2.10
N PRO A 72 -2.26 11.74 -2.69
CA PRO A 72 -0.84 12.01 -2.82
C PRO A 72 -0.12 12.18 -1.46
N GLN A 73 -0.80 12.72 -0.44
CA GLN A 73 -0.22 12.91 0.89
C GLN A 73 -0.04 11.56 1.58
N PHE A 74 -1.06 10.71 1.54
CA PHE A 74 -0.99 9.36 2.09
C PHE A 74 0.08 8.53 1.38
N LYS A 75 0.13 8.58 0.04
CA LYS A 75 1.13 7.88 -0.77
C LYS A 75 2.56 8.33 -0.46
N LYS A 76 2.77 9.62 -0.17
CA LYS A 76 4.09 10.17 0.19
C LYS A 76 4.62 9.61 1.51
N LEU A 77 3.73 9.27 2.45
CA LEU A 77 4.08 8.66 3.73
C LEU A 77 4.22 7.14 3.66
N THR A 78 3.93 6.53 2.51
CA THR A 78 4.00 5.09 2.29
C THR A 78 5.36 4.70 1.71
N TYR A 79 5.98 3.65 2.25
CA TYR A 79 7.23 3.12 1.73
C TYR A 79 6.99 2.28 0.48
N LEU A 80 7.16 2.89 -0.69
CA LEU A 80 6.82 2.26 -1.99
C LEU A 80 7.83 1.22 -2.48
N LYS A 81 9.06 1.22 -1.93
CA LYS A 81 10.14 0.36 -2.44
C LYS A 81 10.01 -1.09 -1.97
N ARG A 82 9.34 -1.33 -0.83
CA ARG A 82 9.16 -2.65 -0.26
C ARG A 82 7.84 -2.77 0.49
N ALA A 83 7.17 -3.88 0.25
CA ALA A 83 6.09 -4.43 1.04
C ALA A 83 6.27 -5.95 1.08
N GLU A 84 5.48 -6.66 1.84
CA GLU A 84 5.63 -8.09 2.05
C GLU A 84 4.30 -8.82 1.90
N LEU A 85 4.35 -9.94 1.18
CA LEU A 85 3.31 -10.96 1.16
C LEU A 85 3.81 -12.15 1.97
N VAL A 86 3.12 -12.47 3.04
CA VAL A 86 3.38 -13.66 3.86
C VAL A 86 2.40 -14.74 3.45
N ARG A 87 2.92 -15.85 3.03
CA ARG A 87 2.17 -17.03 2.57
C ARG A 87 2.54 -18.25 3.37
N VAL A 88 1.56 -19.04 3.76
CA VAL A 88 1.81 -20.34 4.38
C VAL A 88 2.00 -21.38 3.27
N ASN A 89 3.07 -22.14 3.36
CA ASN A 89 3.29 -23.27 2.46
C ASN A 89 2.40 -24.45 2.92
N GLU A 90 1.53 -24.90 2.04
CA GLU A 90 0.55 -25.97 2.35
C GLU A 90 1.21 -27.31 2.71
N ASP A 91 2.44 -27.57 2.22
CA ASP A 91 3.15 -28.84 2.44
C ASP A 91 3.99 -28.86 3.73
N SER A 92 4.53 -27.71 4.16
CA SER A 92 5.47 -27.63 5.29
C SER A 92 4.94 -26.83 6.48
N ASP A 93 3.78 -26.18 6.36
CA ASP A 93 3.21 -25.25 7.34
C ASP A 93 4.16 -24.09 7.70
N GLU A 94 5.20 -23.89 6.89
CA GLU A 94 6.17 -22.81 7.07
C GLU A 94 5.68 -21.53 6.39
N LYS A 95 5.98 -20.40 7.03
CA LYS A 95 5.67 -19.06 6.47
C LYS A 95 6.78 -18.62 5.53
N GLU A 96 6.42 -18.39 4.28
CA GLU A 96 7.27 -17.76 3.28
C GLU A 96 7.00 -16.26 3.24
N ILE A 97 8.04 -15.44 3.30
CA ILE A 97 7.95 -14.00 3.14
C ILE A 97 8.39 -13.64 1.71
N ILE A 98 7.48 -13.14 0.92
CA ILE A 98 7.69 -12.72 -0.46
C ILE A 98 7.74 -11.20 -0.50
N PRO A 99 8.94 -10.58 -0.51
CA PRO A 99 9.05 -9.12 -0.63
C PRO A 99 8.69 -8.67 -2.04
N PHE A 100 8.01 -7.53 -2.13
CA PHE A 100 7.66 -6.92 -3.41
C PHE A 100 7.79 -5.40 -3.39
N ASN A 101 7.93 -4.80 -4.58
CA ASN A 101 7.92 -3.35 -4.75
C ASN A 101 6.47 -2.87 -4.91
N LEU A 102 5.96 -2.14 -3.91
CA LEU A 102 4.60 -1.62 -3.91
C LEU A 102 4.36 -0.64 -5.07
N GLY A 103 5.34 0.20 -5.41
CA GLY A 103 5.22 1.15 -6.52
C GLY A 103 4.99 0.46 -7.87
N LEU A 104 5.64 -0.69 -8.10
CA LEU A 104 5.42 -1.49 -9.30
C LEU A 104 4.02 -2.12 -9.30
N VAL A 105 3.57 -2.63 -8.17
CA VAL A 105 2.20 -3.20 -8.04
C VAL A 105 1.15 -2.13 -8.33
N LEU A 106 1.29 -0.92 -7.76
CA LEU A 106 0.37 0.19 -8.03
C LEU A 106 0.37 0.63 -9.50
N SER A 107 1.47 0.42 -10.21
CA SER A 107 1.60 0.67 -11.66
C SER A 107 1.15 -0.52 -12.51
N LYS A 108 0.51 -1.53 -11.91
CA LYS A 108 0.11 -2.80 -12.56
C LYS A 108 1.28 -3.57 -13.18
N GLN A 109 2.43 -3.54 -12.52
CA GLN A 109 3.65 -4.24 -12.91
C GLN A 109 4.12 -5.17 -11.79
N GLY A 110 5.14 -5.98 -12.07
CA GLY A 110 5.70 -6.92 -11.10
C GLY A 110 4.66 -7.94 -10.61
N LEU A 111 4.52 -8.06 -9.29
CA LEU A 111 3.59 -9.02 -8.66
C LEU A 111 2.12 -8.55 -8.62
N SER A 112 1.74 -7.51 -9.36
CA SER A 112 0.38 -6.96 -9.34
C SER A 112 -0.72 -8.00 -9.59
N ASN A 113 -0.47 -8.91 -10.53
CA ASN A 113 -1.40 -9.97 -10.94
C ASN A 113 -1.23 -11.28 -10.14
N THR A 114 -0.43 -11.28 -9.07
CA THR A 114 -0.31 -12.46 -8.21
C THR A 114 -1.64 -12.75 -7.55
N VAL A 115 -2.18 -13.93 -7.82
CA VAL A 115 -3.41 -14.42 -7.19
C VAL A 115 -3.12 -14.73 -5.73
N LEU A 116 -3.95 -14.19 -4.84
CA LEU A 116 -3.88 -14.43 -3.42
C LEU A 116 -4.53 -15.77 -3.05
N ARG A 117 -4.02 -16.40 -2.01
CA ARG A 117 -4.51 -17.64 -1.43
C ARG A 117 -5.12 -17.38 -0.07
N THR A 118 -5.92 -18.33 0.40
CA THR A 118 -6.43 -18.30 1.78
C THR A 118 -5.27 -18.14 2.77
N ASP A 119 -5.47 -17.32 3.80
CA ASP A 119 -4.51 -17.01 4.85
C ASP A 119 -3.26 -16.21 4.40
N ASP A 120 -3.21 -15.76 3.15
CA ASP A 120 -2.21 -14.79 2.74
C ASP A 120 -2.33 -13.51 3.57
N ALA A 121 -1.20 -12.98 4.03
CA ALA A 121 -1.14 -11.72 4.76
C ALA A 121 -0.21 -10.73 4.06
N VAL A 122 -0.73 -9.56 3.75
CA VAL A 122 0.03 -8.47 3.12
C VAL A 122 0.38 -7.42 4.17
N ARG A 123 1.65 -7.01 4.20
CA ARG A 123 2.12 -5.91 5.05
C ARG A 123 2.70 -4.79 4.23
N ILE A 124 2.16 -3.60 4.42
CA ILE A 124 2.62 -2.37 3.78
C ILE A 124 3.23 -1.48 4.84
N TYR A 125 4.38 -0.92 4.56
CA TYR A 125 5.15 -0.12 5.50
C TYR A 125 4.94 1.38 5.28
N GLY A 126 4.93 2.13 6.36
CA GLY A 126 5.11 3.58 6.32
C GLY A 126 6.59 3.95 6.18
N VAL A 127 6.87 5.13 5.63
CA VAL A 127 8.25 5.65 5.51
C VAL A 127 8.92 5.72 6.89
N LEU A 128 8.21 6.21 7.89
CA LEU A 128 8.74 6.33 9.26
C LEU A 128 9.07 4.96 9.90
N GLU A 129 8.35 3.92 9.53
CA GLU A 129 8.58 2.56 10.06
C GLU A 129 9.91 1.97 9.57
N ILE A 130 10.28 2.27 8.33
CA ILE A 130 11.49 1.72 7.68
C ILE A 130 12.70 2.64 7.85
N GLU A 131 12.50 3.94 7.66
CA GLU A 131 13.59 4.92 7.65
C GLU A 131 13.83 5.52 9.05
N GLY A 132 12.97 5.19 10.01
CA GLY A 132 13.01 5.72 11.37
C GLY A 132 12.44 7.13 11.46
N ASP A 133 12.58 7.72 12.67
CA ASP A 133 12.13 9.07 12.91
C ASP A 133 12.79 10.06 11.94
N THR A 134 12.03 11.06 11.58
CA THR A 134 12.46 12.15 10.71
C THR A 134 13.85 12.61 11.08
N ARG A 135 14.82 12.41 10.20
CA ARG A 135 16.19 12.86 10.42
C ARG A 135 16.22 14.37 10.35
N TYR A 136 16.84 14.97 11.33
CA TYR A 136 16.99 16.42 11.39
C TYR A 136 18.46 16.81 11.33
N VAL A 137 18.73 17.93 10.69
CA VAL A 137 19.98 18.65 10.77
C VAL A 137 19.71 19.99 11.45
N SER A 138 20.61 20.41 12.32
CA SER A 138 20.52 21.70 12.99
C SER A 138 21.50 22.68 12.39
N ILE A 139 21.08 23.92 12.21
CA ILE A 139 21.94 25.02 11.84
C ILE A 139 21.76 26.15 12.84
N SER A 140 22.88 26.73 13.28
CA SER A 140 22.91 27.81 14.25
C SER A 140 23.95 28.85 13.85
N GLY A 141 24.01 29.93 14.60
CA GLY A 141 24.95 31.01 14.36
C GLY A 141 24.38 32.09 13.43
N HIS A 142 25.28 32.73 12.65
CA HIS A 142 24.91 33.85 11.79
C HIS A 142 24.22 33.40 10.50
N VAL A 143 22.96 32.95 10.63
CA VAL A 143 22.03 32.59 9.55
C VAL A 143 20.70 33.29 9.77
N LYS A 144 19.93 33.57 8.71
CA LYS A 144 18.67 34.31 8.84
C LYS A 144 17.62 33.54 9.66
N TRP A 145 17.53 32.24 9.45
CA TRP A 145 16.59 31.36 10.15
C TRP A 145 17.33 30.16 10.76
N PRO A 146 17.92 30.32 11.94
CA PRO A 146 18.52 29.21 12.66
C PRO A 146 17.45 28.25 13.16
N GLY A 147 17.79 26.96 13.26
CA GLY A 147 16.84 25.95 13.73
C GLY A 147 17.14 24.54 13.26
N ARG A 148 16.15 23.66 13.44
CA ARG A 148 16.18 22.27 12.98
C ARG A 148 15.46 22.16 11.65
N TYR A 149 16.09 21.49 10.69
CA TYR A 149 15.58 21.27 9.34
C TYR A 149 15.49 19.78 9.08
N GLU A 150 14.38 19.36 8.55
CA GLU A 150 14.11 17.97 8.23
C GLU A 150 14.92 17.53 7.01
N LEU A 151 15.64 16.38 7.15
CA LEU A 151 16.37 15.74 6.07
C LEU A 151 15.41 14.85 5.28
N PHE A 152 14.90 15.34 4.17
CA PHE A 152 14.12 14.52 3.24
C PHE A 152 15.07 13.65 2.41
N GLU A 153 14.85 12.33 2.45
CA GLU A 153 15.45 11.32 1.57
C GLU A 153 17.00 11.30 1.48
N GLY A 154 17.68 11.82 2.49
CA GLY A 154 19.15 11.76 2.53
C GLY A 154 19.90 12.62 1.51
N ASN A 155 19.20 13.43 0.72
CA ASN A 155 19.76 14.18 -0.40
C ASN A 155 20.01 15.68 -0.13
N MET A 156 19.73 16.16 1.08
CA MET A 156 20.00 17.55 1.42
C MET A 156 21.50 17.79 1.56
N THR A 157 22.05 18.66 0.73
CA THR A 157 23.44 19.08 0.82
C THR A 157 23.61 20.24 1.82
N LEU A 158 24.84 20.50 2.23
CA LEU A 158 25.15 21.68 3.04
C LEU A 158 24.72 22.99 2.34
N TYR A 159 24.86 23.04 1.04
CA TYR A 159 24.41 24.16 0.23
C TYR A 159 22.89 24.36 0.33
N ASP A 160 22.11 23.28 0.19
CA ASP A 160 20.66 23.33 0.30
C ASP A 160 20.21 23.78 1.69
N LEU A 161 20.88 23.31 2.75
CA LEU A 161 20.60 23.73 4.10
C LEU A 161 20.83 25.23 4.28
N ILE A 162 21.99 25.75 3.83
CA ILE A 162 22.31 27.17 3.90
C ILE A 162 21.30 28.00 3.13
N PHE A 163 20.87 27.56 1.95
CA PHE A 163 19.85 28.24 1.16
C PHE A 163 18.47 28.24 1.83
N LYS A 164 18.06 27.12 2.42
CA LYS A 164 16.81 27.03 3.21
C LYS A 164 16.78 27.98 4.40
N THR A 165 17.93 28.26 4.98
CA THR A 165 18.07 29.20 6.12
C THR A 165 18.17 30.66 5.70
N GLY A 166 17.80 30.96 4.44
CA GLY A 166 17.78 32.33 3.90
C GLY A 166 18.97 32.71 3.05
N GLY A 167 19.96 31.82 2.92
CA GLY A 167 21.14 32.00 2.08
C GLY A 167 21.94 33.27 2.41
N PHE A 168 22.87 33.64 1.54
CA PHE A 168 23.71 34.84 1.61
C PHE A 168 23.53 35.71 0.35
N THR A 169 22.34 35.84 -0.14
CA THR A 169 22.00 36.68 -1.31
C THR A 169 22.05 38.18 -0.97
N ASP A 170 21.77 38.52 0.28
CA ASP A 170 21.88 39.89 0.79
C ASP A 170 23.35 40.24 1.00
N GLN A 171 23.84 41.24 0.25
CA GLN A 171 25.25 41.65 0.26
C GLN A 171 25.71 42.24 1.60
N GLU A 172 24.85 42.99 2.30
CA GLU A 172 25.17 43.55 3.61
C GLU A 172 25.24 42.46 4.69
N TYR A 173 24.33 41.47 4.62
CA TYR A 173 24.35 40.32 5.50
C TYR A 173 25.59 39.47 5.26
N LYS A 174 25.98 39.25 4.00
CA LYS A 174 27.15 38.48 3.57
C LYS A 174 28.45 39.14 4.06
N LYS A 175 28.57 40.48 4.01
CA LYS A 175 29.74 41.20 4.50
C LYS A 175 29.97 41.02 5.99
N ARG A 176 28.92 40.79 6.77
CA ARG A 176 29.00 40.57 8.24
C ARG A 176 29.22 39.09 8.59
N THR A 177 29.21 38.19 7.62
CA THR A 177 29.39 36.74 7.82
C THR A 177 30.85 36.38 7.64
N TYR A 178 31.40 35.61 8.59
CA TYR A 178 32.78 35.10 8.47
C TYR A 178 32.78 33.87 7.54
N LEU A 179 33.16 34.06 6.28
CA LEU A 179 33.03 33.04 5.22
C LEU A 179 34.16 32.00 5.19
N LYS A 180 35.23 32.16 5.99
CA LYS A 180 36.40 31.28 5.93
C LYS A 180 36.32 30.06 6.84
N ARG A 181 35.36 30.02 7.79
CA ARG A 181 35.20 28.90 8.73
C ARG A 181 33.75 28.73 9.15
N ALA A 182 33.30 27.47 9.14
CA ALA A 182 32.09 26.99 9.80
C ALA A 182 32.40 25.63 10.43
N GLU A 183 31.67 25.25 11.47
CA GLU A 183 31.81 23.97 12.18
C GLU A 183 30.47 23.20 12.19
#